data_28b4244c9a7648527f4ade149c214eed
#
_entry.id   28b4244c9a7648527f4ade149c214eed
#
_cell.length_a   1.000
_cell.length_b   1.000
_cell.length_c   1.000
_cell.angle_alpha   90.00
_cell.angle_beta   90.00
_cell.angle_gamma   90.00
#
_symmetry.space_group_name_H-M   'P 1'
#
loop_
_entity.id
_entity.type
_entity.pdbx_description
1 polymer ?
#
loop_
_entity_poly.entity_id
_entity_poly.type
_entity_poly.pdbx_seq_one_letter_code
_entity_poly.pdbx_strand_id
1 'polypeptide(L)'
;MTSLDQLNHFLESNPDLEILELLVPDMNGIIRGKRLDVSEAKSLFSKGINFPAATHLLDSSGNVIDGIVLGTDDGDPDVTAKPVDNSLSPIPWLDKPAAQVMITMFDENAEPYANESRNILRNVIKKFEAEDLRATVAVELEFYLIQDKDALSINPRHGPVPGTILQDEGPQVYSMEDLRELDPFFNQLKETCKAQNIPMGTTISEFSRGQFETNLHHVDDPLLAADHAILLRRAVRETAKSFDMGATFMAKPFMETAGSGMHIHISLKNETGDLMFELDTNQGSGFNQNVEHAVGGLAQTMEEGMAIFCPNANSYRRFQPGFFAPITPNWGPNHRNLSIRIPLSDPKNVRIEHRAAGADANPYLVMACVLAGIHQGLVNKVNPPKMISEGEVIDPEITLPVKWDKSLDAFESGSILKQYLGSDYSDLFLRSRRCEMDRFNAQISNKDFEWYLRSI
;
A
#
# COMPACT_ATOMS: atom_id res chain seq x y z
N MET A 1 16.46 2.61 -24.08
CA MET A 1 17.41 1.58 -23.65
C MET A 1 16.59 0.32 -23.45
N THR A 2 16.96 -0.80 -24.04
CA THR A 2 16.23 -2.05 -23.84
C THR A 2 16.46 -2.58 -22.42
N SER A 3 15.58 -3.46 -21.93
CA SER A 3 15.75 -4.11 -20.62
C SER A 3 17.11 -4.84 -20.51
N LEU A 4 17.56 -5.44 -21.60
CA LEU A 4 18.88 -6.11 -21.66
C LEU A 4 20.05 -5.11 -21.64
N ASP A 5 19.91 -3.92 -22.23
CA ASP A 5 20.93 -2.87 -22.15
C ASP A 5 21.07 -2.36 -20.70
N GLN A 6 19.96 -2.23 -19.98
CA GLN A 6 19.96 -1.86 -18.56
C GLN A 6 20.72 -2.89 -17.73
N LEU A 7 20.47 -4.19 -17.95
CA LEU A 7 21.20 -5.26 -17.28
C LEU A 7 22.72 -5.18 -17.57
N ASN A 8 23.12 -5.03 -18.83
CA ASN A 8 24.53 -4.99 -19.18
C ASN A 8 25.23 -3.80 -18.51
N HIS A 9 24.63 -2.61 -18.53
CA HIS A 9 25.19 -1.45 -17.85
C HIS A 9 25.28 -1.62 -16.33
N PHE A 10 24.27 -2.27 -15.72
CA PHE A 10 24.27 -2.57 -14.30
C PHE A 10 25.38 -3.56 -13.93
N LEU A 11 25.59 -4.61 -14.73
CA LEU A 11 26.64 -5.61 -14.50
C LEU A 11 28.05 -5.02 -14.68
N GLU A 12 28.24 -4.10 -15.66
CA GLU A 12 29.49 -3.37 -15.82
C GLU A 12 29.84 -2.52 -14.58
N SER A 13 28.81 -1.95 -13.95
CA SER A 13 28.97 -1.12 -12.74
C SER A 13 29.08 -1.97 -11.45
N ASN A 14 28.69 -3.22 -11.50
CA ASN A 14 28.69 -4.17 -10.37
C ASN A 14 29.31 -5.52 -10.78
N PRO A 15 30.62 -5.57 -11.09
CA PRO A 15 31.25 -6.78 -11.67
C PRO A 15 31.31 -7.97 -10.71
N ASP A 16 31.23 -7.72 -9.39
CA ASP A 16 31.29 -8.74 -8.35
C ASP A 16 29.91 -9.29 -7.95
N LEU A 17 28.84 -8.92 -8.68
CA LEU A 17 27.49 -9.37 -8.41
C LEU A 17 27.38 -10.90 -8.51
N GLU A 18 26.85 -11.53 -7.45
CA GLU A 18 26.67 -12.99 -7.40
C GLU A 18 25.19 -13.40 -7.48
N ILE A 19 24.31 -12.60 -6.89
CA ILE A 19 22.92 -12.97 -6.61
C ILE A 19 21.95 -11.96 -7.25
N LEU A 20 20.89 -12.48 -7.88
CA LEU A 20 19.75 -11.70 -8.34
C LEU A 20 18.46 -12.20 -7.70
N GLU A 21 17.79 -11.36 -6.93
CA GLU A 21 16.46 -11.64 -6.36
C GLU A 21 15.34 -11.09 -7.25
N LEU A 22 14.41 -11.97 -7.62
CA LEU A 22 13.22 -11.65 -8.40
C LEU A 22 12.07 -11.38 -7.44
N LEU A 23 11.41 -10.24 -7.58
CA LEU A 23 10.37 -9.79 -6.67
C LEU A 23 9.03 -9.65 -7.40
N VAL A 24 8.01 -10.38 -6.93
CA VAL A 24 6.63 -10.23 -7.39
C VAL A 24 5.70 -10.10 -6.19
N PRO A 25 4.96 -9.00 -6.05
CA PRO A 25 3.96 -8.86 -5.01
C PRO A 25 2.72 -9.71 -5.31
N ASP A 26 2.26 -10.50 -4.34
CA ASP A 26 0.98 -11.20 -4.41
C ASP A 26 -0.22 -10.26 -4.16
N MET A 27 -1.45 -10.80 -4.14
CA MET A 27 -2.66 -9.98 -3.91
C MET A 27 -2.71 -9.30 -2.52
N ASN A 28 -1.86 -9.73 -1.58
CA ASN A 28 -1.72 -9.11 -0.26
C ASN A 28 -0.64 -8.02 -0.24
N GLY A 29 0.10 -7.82 -1.34
CA GLY A 29 1.28 -6.98 -1.38
C GLY A 29 2.48 -7.61 -0.67
N ILE A 30 2.46 -8.92 -0.43
CA ILE A 30 3.59 -9.68 0.11
C ILE A 30 4.51 -10.05 -1.05
N ILE A 31 5.80 -9.74 -0.90
CA ILE A 31 6.80 -10.07 -1.92
C ILE A 31 7.03 -11.57 -1.93
N ARG A 32 6.75 -12.20 -3.07
CA ARG A 32 7.15 -13.55 -3.43
C ARG A 32 8.30 -13.46 -4.43
N GLY A 33 9.02 -14.56 -4.66
CA GLY A 33 10.14 -14.46 -5.60
C GLY A 33 11.00 -15.69 -5.72
N LYS A 34 12.03 -15.55 -6.51
CA LYS A 34 13.10 -16.55 -6.68
C LYS A 34 14.45 -15.85 -6.54
N ARG A 35 15.45 -16.60 -6.11
CA ARG A 35 16.84 -16.15 -6.10
C ARG A 35 17.59 -16.91 -7.17
N LEU A 36 18.26 -16.19 -8.06
CA LEU A 36 19.06 -16.73 -9.16
C LEU A 36 20.55 -16.42 -8.95
N ASP A 37 21.40 -17.26 -9.52
CA ASP A 37 22.78 -16.89 -9.80
C ASP A 37 22.82 -15.82 -10.90
N VAL A 38 23.73 -14.85 -10.81
CA VAL A 38 23.82 -13.75 -11.77
C VAL A 38 24.07 -14.24 -13.22
N SER A 39 24.67 -15.41 -13.40
CA SER A 39 24.88 -16.01 -14.73
C SER A 39 23.57 -16.27 -15.49
N GLU A 40 22.45 -16.44 -14.78
CA GLU A 40 21.13 -16.63 -15.36
C GLU A 40 20.43 -15.32 -15.74
N ALA A 41 20.94 -14.15 -15.29
CA ALA A 41 20.30 -12.86 -15.49
C ALA A 41 20.04 -12.53 -16.97
N LYS A 42 20.98 -12.83 -17.87
CA LYS A 42 20.81 -12.60 -19.32
C LYS A 42 19.65 -13.41 -19.92
N SER A 43 19.45 -14.65 -19.46
CA SER A 43 18.32 -15.48 -19.88
C SER A 43 17.00 -14.89 -19.41
N LEU A 44 16.93 -14.49 -18.13
CA LEU A 44 15.77 -13.82 -17.55
C LEU A 44 15.37 -12.58 -18.34
N PHE A 45 16.32 -11.66 -18.59
CA PHE A 45 16.04 -10.40 -19.28
C PHE A 45 15.70 -10.54 -20.75
N SER A 46 16.11 -11.66 -21.40
CA SER A 46 15.80 -11.93 -22.80
C SER A 46 14.55 -12.78 -23.01
N LYS A 47 14.30 -13.77 -22.16
CA LYS A 47 13.23 -14.77 -22.35
C LYS A 47 12.16 -14.76 -21.25
N GLY A 48 12.48 -14.15 -20.09
CA GLY A 48 11.69 -14.30 -18.88
C GLY A 48 11.99 -15.61 -18.14
N ILE A 49 11.18 -15.91 -17.14
CA ILE A 49 11.24 -17.12 -16.32
C ILE A 49 9.83 -17.62 -16.04
N ASN A 50 9.66 -18.94 -15.93
CA ASN A 50 8.39 -19.52 -15.56
C ASN A 50 8.09 -19.34 -14.07
N PHE A 51 6.84 -18.97 -13.78
CA PHE A 51 6.32 -18.78 -12.43
C PHE A 51 4.93 -19.39 -12.31
N PRO A 52 4.61 -20.12 -11.20
CA PRO A 52 3.27 -20.64 -11.00
C PRO A 52 2.22 -19.52 -10.95
N ALA A 53 1.15 -19.66 -11.70
CA ALA A 53 0.10 -18.66 -11.79
C ALA A 53 -0.58 -18.40 -10.44
N ALA A 54 -0.73 -19.44 -9.59
CA ALA A 54 -1.32 -19.36 -8.27
C ALA A 54 -0.49 -18.53 -7.26
N THR A 55 0.75 -18.18 -7.56
CA THR A 55 1.61 -17.35 -6.67
C THR A 55 0.93 -16.04 -6.26
N HIS A 56 0.10 -15.46 -7.15
CA HIS A 56 -0.64 -14.23 -6.84
C HIS A 56 -1.84 -14.43 -5.92
N LEU A 57 -2.31 -15.65 -5.77
CA LEU A 57 -3.58 -15.99 -5.11
C LEU A 57 -3.39 -16.60 -3.71
N LEU A 58 -2.17 -16.61 -3.19
CA LEU A 58 -1.89 -17.07 -1.83
C LEU A 58 -2.59 -16.16 -0.81
N ASP A 59 -3.07 -16.75 0.28
CA ASP A 59 -3.55 -15.97 1.42
C ASP A 59 -2.40 -15.28 2.16
N SER A 60 -2.70 -14.46 3.17
CA SER A 60 -1.67 -13.71 3.92
C SER A 60 -0.72 -14.61 4.72
N SER A 61 -1.09 -15.86 4.98
CA SER A 61 -0.24 -16.88 5.62
C SER A 61 0.55 -17.73 4.62
N GLY A 62 0.37 -17.52 3.31
CA GLY A 62 1.08 -18.20 2.23
C GLY A 62 0.46 -19.53 1.82
N ASN A 63 -0.78 -19.80 2.22
CA ASN A 63 -1.50 -21.00 1.80
C ASN A 63 -2.23 -20.78 0.47
N VAL A 64 -2.34 -21.84 -0.31
CA VAL A 64 -3.24 -21.91 -1.45
C VAL A 64 -4.69 -21.90 -0.95
N ILE A 65 -5.56 -21.24 -1.68
CA ILE A 65 -6.97 -21.10 -1.34
C ILE A 65 -7.76 -22.24 -1.98
N ASP A 66 -8.47 -23.00 -1.17
CA ASP A 66 -9.27 -24.14 -1.64
C ASP A 66 -10.42 -23.68 -2.54
N GLY A 67 -10.69 -24.43 -3.61
CA GLY A 67 -11.82 -24.19 -4.52
C GLY A 67 -11.63 -23.00 -5.49
N ILE A 68 -10.44 -22.43 -5.56
CA ILE A 68 -10.06 -21.56 -6.67
C ILE A 68 -9.47 -22.44 -7.77
N VAL A 69 -10.02 -22.33 -8.98
CA VAL A 69 -9.53 -23.02 -10.19
C VAL A 69 -8.24 -22.34 -10.64
N LEU A 70 -7.24 -22.32 -9.86
CA LEU A 70 -5.86 -21.88 -10.12
C LEU A 70 -5.06 -22.42 -8.95
N GLY A 71 -4.42 -23.55 -9.11
CA GLY A 71 -3.63 -24.19 -8.09
C GLY A 71 -3.74 -25.73 -8.13
N THR A 72 -4.31 -26.34 -7.08
CA THR A 72 -4.35 -27.80 -6.98
C THR A 72 -5.27 -28.49 -7.98
N ASP A 73 -6.35 -27.83 -8.41
CA ASP A 73 -7.41 -28.45 -9.24
C ASP A 73 -7.06 -28.41 -10.74
N ASP A 74 -6.27 -27.45 -11.21
CA ASP A 74 -5.86 -27.29 -12.61
C ASP A 74 -4.38 -27.61 -12.86
N GLY A 75 -3.65 -28.06 -11.83
CA GLY A 75 -2.24 -28.38 -11.89
C GLY A 75 -1.31 -27.19 -11.84
N ASP A 76 -1.80 -26.00 -11.45
CA ASP A 76 -1.03 -24.75 -11.25
C ASP A 76 -0.10 -24.43 -12.44
N PRO A 77 -0.68 -24.10 -13.61
CA PRO A 77 0.12 -23.86 -14.82
C PRO A 77 1.05 -22.67 -14.65
N ASP A 78 2.23 -22.79 -15.24
CA ASP A 78 3.20 -21.71 -15.28
C ASP A 78 2.76 -20.58 -16.21
N VAL A 79 3.03 -19.35 -15.82
CA VAL A 79 3.02 -18.14 -16.64
C VAL A 79 4.43 -17.59 -16.80
N THR A 80 4.67 -16.77 -17.81
CA THR A 80 5.99 -16.16 -18.03
C THR A 80 6.13 -14.86 -17.25
N ALA A 81 7.11 -14.78 -16.37
CA ALA A 81 7.47 -13.54 -15.67
C ALA A 81 8.68 -12.87 -16.34
N LYS A 82 8.62 -11.54 -16.51
CA LYS A 82 9.68 -10.72 -17.10
C LYS A 82 10.05 -9.55 -16.18
N PRO A 83 11.31 -9.08 -16.23
CA PRO A 83 11.71 -7.90 -15.47
C PRO A 83 10.86 -6.67 -15.78
N VAL A 84 10.55 -5.90 -14.75
CA VAL A 84 10.00 -4.55 -14.89
C VAL A 84 11.13 -3.60 -15.21
N ASP A 85 10.98 -2.80 -16.25
CA ASP A 85 11.99 -1.83 -16.68
C ASP A 85 12.35 -0.86 -15.54
N ASN A 86 13.62 -0.52 -15.43
CA ASN A 86 14.19 0.40 -14.44
C ASN A 86 14.04 -0.03 -12.96
N SER A 87 13.65 -1.28 -12.68
CA SER A 87 13.50 -1.78 -11.31
C SER A 87 14.72 -2.54 -10.77
N LEU A 88 15.73 -2.79 -11.63
CA LEU A 88 16.98 -3.45 -11.21
C LEU A 88 17.78 -2.52 -10.30
N SER A 89 18.09 -3.00 -9.08
CA SER A 89 18.76 -2.19 -8.07
C SER A 89 19.58 -3.08 -7.10
N PRO A 90 20.61 -2.54 -6.42
CA PRO A 90 21.41 -3.29 -5.47
C PRO A 90 20.63 -3.64 -4.20
N ILE A 91 21.07 -4.70 -3.51
CA ILE A 91 20.59 -5.09 -2.18
C ILE A 91 21.71 -4.80 -1.17
N PRO A 92 21.68 -3.66 -0.44
CA PRO A 92 22.80 -3.24 0.41
C PRO A 92 22.87 -3.94 1.77
N TRP A 93 21.87 -4.73 2.17
CA TRP A 93 21.81 -5.42 3.47
C TRP A 93 22.27 -6.87 3.44
N LEU A 94 22.70 -7.40 2.30
CA LEU A 94 23.26 -8.73 2.20
C LEU A 94 24.79 -8.68 2.23
N ASP A 95 25.40 -9.67 2.87
CA ASP A 95 26.86 -9.79 2.96
C ASP A 95 27.51 -10.02 1.58
N LYS A 96 26.82 -10.77 0.71
CA LYS A 96 27.26 -11.02 -0.66
C LYS A 96 26.71 -9.95 -1.61
N PRO A 97 27.49 -9.54 -2.62
CA PRO A 97 27.00 -8.63 -3.66
C PRO A 97 25.73 -9.17 -4.33
N ALA A 98 24.64 -8.48 -4.14
CA ALA A 98 23.32 -8.90 -4.59
C ALA A 98 22.53 -7.74 -5.19
N ALA A 99 21.66 -8.08 -6.13
CA ALA A 99 20.69 -7.15 -6.71
C ALA A 99 19.27 -7.71 -6.64
N GLN A 100 18.30 -6.85 -6.79
CA GLN A 100 16.88 -7.20 -6.90
C GLN A 100 16.30 -6.61 -8.17
N VAL A 101 15.28 -7.25 -8.72
CA VAL A 101 14.49 -6.75 -9.83
C VAL A 101 13.03 -7.13 -9.63
N MET A 102 12.13 -6.16 -9.83
CA MET A 102 10.69 -6.46 -9.90
C MET A 102 10.41 -7.24 -11.17
N ILE A 103 9.50 -8.21 -11.09
CA ILE A 103 9.01 -8.94 -12.26
C ILE A 103 7.50 -8.79 -12.37
N THR A 104 6.99 -8.88 -13.60
CA THR A 104 5.56 -8.87 -13.92
C THR A 104 5.22 -10.02 -14.85
N MET A 105 4.02 -10.55 -14.73
CA MET A 105 3.63 -11.81 -15.38
C MET A 105 2.82 -11.57 -16.65
N PHE A 106 2.98 -12.52 -17.57
CA PHE A 106 2.30 -12.57 -18.87
C PHE A 106 1.71 -13.95 -19.08
N ASP A 107 0.54 -14.02 -19.69
CA ASP A 107 -0.12 -15.26 -20.06
C ASP A 107 0.54 -15.94 -21.27
N GLU A 108 -0.05 -17.04 -21.75
CA GLU A 108 0.40 -17.82 -22.90
C GLU A 108 0.36 -17.04 -24.23
N ASN A 109 -0.45 -15.98 -24.31
CA ASN A 109 -0.55 -15.10 -25.47
C ASN A 109 0.40 -13.90 -25.39
N ALA A 110 1.27 -13.86 -24.36
CA ALA A 110 2.15 -12.75 -24.03
C ALA A 110 1.38 -11.45 -23.66
N GLU A 111 0.12 -11.57 -23.25
CA GLU A 111 -0.66 -10.46 -22.68
C GLU A 111 -0.38 -10.35 -21.16
N PRO A 112 -0.46 -9.14 -20.57
CA PRO A 112 -0.31 -8.95 -19.14
C PRO A 112 -1.26 -9.85 -18.34
N TYR A 113 -0.72 -10.66 -17.41
CA TYR A 113 -1.52 -11.62 -16.65
C TYR A 113 -2.61 -10.93 -15.83
N ALA A 114 -3.87 -11.28 -16.11
CA ALA A 114 -5.04 -10.56 -15.62
C ALA A 114 -5.21 -10.59 -14.08
N ASN A 115 -4.65 -11.60 -13.40
CA ASN A 115 -4.79 -11.78 -11.96
C ASN A 115 -3.63 -11.16 -11.15
N GLU A 116 -2.71 -10.48 -11.79
CA GLU A 116 -1.63 -9.75 -11.11
C GLU A 116 -2.09 -8.36 -10.69
N SER A 117 -1.96 -8.02 -9.41
CA SER A 117 -2.37 -6.71 -8.86
C SER A 117 -1.76 -5.52 -9.60
N ARG A 118 -0.51 -5.63 -10.05
CA ARG A 118 0.17 -4.61 -10.83
C ARG A 118 -0.48 -4.39 -12.19
N ASN A 119 -0.91 -5.47 -12.84
CA ASN A 119 -1.63 -5.40 -14.13
C ASN A 119 -3.06 -4.88 -13.98
N ILE A 120 -3.72 -5.14 -12.83
CA ILE A 120 -5.00 -4.50 -12.50
C ILE A 120 -4.85 -2.98 -12.47
N LEU A 121 -3.85 -2.46 -11.75
CA LEU A 121 -3.58 -1.02 -11.75
C LEU A 121 -3.26 -0.48 -13.15
N ARG A 122 -2.45 -1.19 -13.93
CA ARG A 122 -2.16 -0.82 -15.34
C ARG A 122 -3.43 -0.66 -16.17
N ASN A 123 -4.41 -1.55 -16.01
CA ASN A 123 -5.68 -1.47 -16.74
C ASN A 123 -6.54 -0.28 -16.31
N VAL A 124 -6.48 0.12 -15.05
CA VAL A 124 -7.13 1.35 -14.58
C VAL A 124 -6.43 2.59 -15.18
N ILE A 125 -5.09 2.63 -15.21
CA ILE A 125 -4.32 3.73 -15.80
C ILE A 125 -4.67 3.92 -17.28
N LYS A 126 -4.82 2.84 -18.05
CA LYS A 126 -5.25 2.91 -19.47
C LYS A 126 -6.59 3.64 -19.65
N LYS A 127 -7.50 3.59 -18.65
CA LYS A 127 -8.76 4.34 -18.73
C LYS A 127 -8.53 5.85 -18.58
N PHE A 128 -7.57 6.26 -17.75
CA PHE A 128 -7.15 7.67 -17.67
C PHE A 128 -6.53 8.14 -18.98
N GLU A 129 -5.64 7.33 -19.56
CA GLU A 129 -4.98 7.64 -20.83
C GLU A 129 -6.00 7.79 -21.97
N ALA A 130 -7.08 7.00 -21.96
CA ALA A 130 -8.17 7.10 -22.96
C ALA A 130 -8.98 8.41 -22.86
N GLU A 131 -8.93 9.10 -21.73
CA GLU A 131 -9.55 10.41 -21.47
C GLU A 131 -8.50 11.54 -21.43
N ASP A 132 -7.31 11.30 -21.99
CA ASP A 132 -6.20 12.26 -22.03
C ASP A 132 -5.77 12.77 -20.63
N LEU A 133 -5.96 11.93 -19.60
CA LEU A 133 -5.62 12.26 -18.21
C LEU A 133 -4.37 11.52 -17.75
N ARG A 134 -3.57 12.18 -16.92
CA ARG A 134 -2.37 11.60 -16.27
C ARG A 134 -2.41 11.92 -14.77
N ALA A 135 -2.18 10.91 -13.96
CA ALA A 135 -2.13 11.05 -12.52
C ALA A 135 -0.68 11.22 -12.04
N THR A 136 -0.46 12.23 -11.19
CA THR A 136 0.73 12.38 -10.37
C THR A 136 0.40 11.92 -8.97
N VAL A 137 1.18 10.96 -8.44
CA VAL A 137 0.84 10.25 -7.21
C VAL A 137 2.01 10.28 -6.22
N ALA A 138 1.69 10.47 -4.93
CA ALA A 138 2.61 10.25 -3.82
C ALA A 138 1.97 9.30 -2.80
N VAL A 139 2.80 8.53 -2.10
CA VAL A 139 2.37 7.59 -1.06
C VAL A 139 3.04 7.95 0.25
N GLU A 140 2.26 7.98 1.33
CA GLU A 140 2.72 8.06 2.71
C GLU A 140 2.49 6.70 3.37
N LEU A 141 3.49 6.18 4.09
CA LEU A 141 3.42 4.88 4.76
C LEU A 141 3.80 5.03 6.22
N GLU A 142 2.86 4.67 7.10
CA GLU A 142 3.08 4.56 8.53
C GLU A 142 3.53 3.14 8.89
N PHE A 143 4.41 3.03 9.88
CA PHE A 143 4.90 1.74 10.38
C PHE A 143 5.35 1.84 11.83
N TYR A 144 5.44 0.69 12.49
CA TYR A 144 6.05 0.58 13.82
C TYR A 144 7.40 -0.10 13.73
N LEU A 145 8.36 0.44 14.48
CA LEU A 145 9.56 -0.29 14.86
C LEU A 145 9.29 -1.08 16.14
N ILE A 146 9.76 -2.32 16.14
CA ILE A 146 9.57 -3.27 17.22
C ILE A 146 10.94 -3.62 17.77
N GLN A 147 11.12 -3.54 19.06
CA GLN A 147 12.32 -3.98 19.72
C GLN A 147 11.92 -4.82 20.92
N ASP A 148 11.99 -6.13 20.75
CA ASP A 148 11.77 -7.05 21.86
C ASP A 148 12.78 -8.19 21.74
N LYS A 149 13.57 -8.35 22.81
CA LYS A 149 14.54 -9.47 22.91
C LYS A 149 13.96 -10.66 23.65
N ASP A 150 12.82 -10.46 24.33
CA ASP A 150 12.12 -11.48 25.09
C ASP A 150 10.87 -11.94 24.32
N ALA A 151 10.97 -13.07 23.69
CA ALA A 151 10.01 -13.64 22.71
C ALA A 151 8.55 -13.87 23.21
N LEU A 152 8.16 -13.36 24.37
CA LEU A 152 6.82 -13.57 24.95
C LEU A 152 5.85 -12.39 24.75
N SER A 153 6.36 -11.20 24.38
CA SER A 153 5.53 -10.04 24.10
C SER A 153 6.10 -9.23 22.92
N ILE A 154 5.23 -8.75 22.07
CA ILE A 154 5.62 -7.83 20.98
C ILE A 154 5.29 -6.43 21.47
N ASN A 155 6.32 -5.57 21.58
CA ASN A 155 6.16 -4.19 22.04
C ASN A 155 6.67 -3.20 21.00
N PRO A 156 6.06 -1.99 20.90
CA PRO A 156 6.66 -0.92 20.14
C PRO A 156 8.02 -0.55 20.74
N ARG A 157 8.93 -0.11 19.90
CA ARG A 157 10.20 0.40 20.38
C ARG A 157 9.98 1.64 21.25
N HIS A 158 10.54 1.64 22.45
CA HIS A 158 10.55 2.77 23.38
C HIS A 158 11.95 3.38 23.45
N GLY A 159 12.02 4.70 23.53
CA GLY A 159 13.26 5.42 23.83
C GLY A 159 13.57 5.45 25.33
N PRO A 160 14.84 5.47 25.72
CA PRO A 160 15.19 5.63 27.12
C PRO A 160 14.92 7.07 27.60
N VAL A 161 14.48 7.22 28.83
CA VAL A 161 14.47 8.55 29.47
C VAL A 161 15.94 8.92 29.80
N PRO A 162 16.47 10.04 29.23
CA PRO A 162 17.89 10.37 29.31
C PRO A 162 18.42 10.37 30.74
N GLY A 163 19.56 9.70 30.98
CA GLY A 163 20.19 9.61 32.30
C GLY A 163 19.52 8.63 33.27
N THR A 164 18.55 7.84 32.83
CA THR A 164 17.82 6.86 33.66
C THR A 164 17.73 5.51 32.98
N ILE A 165 17.21 4.50 33.68
CA ILE A 165 16.85 3.18 33.13
C ILE A 165 15.37 3.11 32.72
N LEU A 166 14.62 4.19 32.89
CA LEU A 166 13.20 4.24 32.56
C LEU A 166 13.00 4.32 31.04
N GLN A 167 11.90 3.74 30.60
CA GLN A 167 11.42 3.89 29.21
C GLN A 167 10.35 4.98 29.17
N ASP A 168 10.38 5.81 28.13
CA ASP A 168 9.33 6.78 27.89
C ASP A 168 8.16 6.07 27.17
N GLU A 169 7.00 6.01 27.82
CA GLU A 169 5.79 5.33 27.30
C GLU A 169 4.75 6.30 26.75
N GLY A 170 4.98 7.61 26.87
CA GLY A 170 4.04 8.63 26.44
C GLY A 170 4.00 8.82 24.91
N PRO A 171 2.90 9.38 24.37
CA PRO A 171 2.85 9.82 22.97
C PRO A 171 3.83 10.97 22.76
N GLN A 172 4.57 10.93 21.66
CA GLN A 172 5.62 11.91 21.32
C GLN A 172 5.50 12.37 19.86
N VAL A 173 4.33 12.86 19.51
CA VAL A 173 4.04 13.36 18.16
C VAL A 173 5.08 14.40 17.72
N TYR A 174 5.66 14.17 16.53
CA TYR A 174 6.72 15.00 15.93
C TYR A 174 7.99 15.13 16.78
N SER A 175 8.28 14.16 17.64
CA SER A 175 9.46 14.18 18.50
C SER A 175 10.75 14.15 17.68
N MET A 176 11.54 15.19 17.80
CA MET A 176 12.89 15.24 17.22
C MET A 176 13.88 14.38 17.99
N GLU A 177 13.61 14.11 19.28
CA GLU A 177 14.46 13.22 20.08
C GLU A 177 14.33 11.76 19.59
N ASP A 178 13.12 11.30 19.29
CA ASP A 178 12.89 9.96 18.73
C ASP A 178 13.60 9.79 17.38
N LEU A 179 13.54 10.81 16.52
CA LEU A 179 14.24 10.78 15.23
C LEU A 179 15.76 10.78 15.41
N ARG A 180 16.30 11.55 16.37
CA ARG A 180 17.75 11.58 16.66
C ARG A 180 18.26 10.28 17.25
N GLU A 181 17.50 9.66 18.12
CA GLU A 181 17.87 8.37 18.70
C GLU A 181 17.96 7.29 17.64
N LEU A 182 17.12 7.38 16.61
CA LEU A 182 17.09 6.48 15.46
C LEU A 182 17.84 7.00 14.23
N ASP A 183 18.61 8.07 14.37
CA ASP A 183 19.36 8.68 13.25
C ASP A 183 20.21 7.66 12.47
N PRO A 184 20.94 6.71 13.08
CA PRO A 184 21.66 5.68 12.33
C PRO A 184 20.76 4.82 11.46
N PHE A 185 19.57 4.43 11.94
CA PHE A 185 18.59 3.66 11.17
C PHE A 185 18.05 4.46 9.99
N PHE A 186 17.59 5.71 10.21
CA PHE A 186 17.03 6.55 9.16
C PHE A 186 18.07 6.95 8.11
N ASN A 187 19.30 7.19 8.50
CA ASN A 187 20.40 7.45 7.58
C ASN A 187 20.68 6.23 6.70
N GLN A 188 20.76 5.02 7.28
CA GLN A 188 20.94 3.79 6.53
C GLN A 188 19.75 3.53 5.59
N LEU A 189 18.51 3.73 6.05
CA LEU A 189 17.32 3.59 5.23
C LEU A 189 17.33 4.57 4.05
N LYS A 190 17.73 5.82 4.26
CA LYS A 190 17.86 6.83 3.21
C LYS A 190 18.89 6.44 2.15
N GLU A 191 20.07 5.96 2.57
CA GLU A 191 21.09 5.48 1.62
C GLU A 191 20.61 4.23 0.86
N THR A 192 19.90 3.32 1.52
CA THR A 192 19.27 2.17 0.88
C THR A 192 18.26 2.61 -0.18
N CYS A 193 17.34 3.50 0.18
CA CYS A 193 16.33 4.02 -0.74
C CYS A 193 16.98 4.73 -1.93
N LYS A 194 18.02 5.53 -1.70
CA LYS A 194 18.78 6.19 -2.76
C LYS A 194 19.43 5.18 -3.72
N ALA A 195 20.07 4.13 -3.18
CA ALA A 195 20.69 3.09 -3.99
C ALA A 195 19.66 2.30 -4.84
N GLN A 196 18.42 2.21 -4.37
CA GLN A 196 17.31 1.53 -5.05
C GLN A 196 16.40 2.46 -5.86
N ASN A 197 16.76 3.74 -6.01
CA ASN A 197 15.96 4.77 -6.68
C ASN A 197 14.54 4.95 -6.08
N ILE A 198 14.37 4.64 -4.79
CA ILE A 198 13.13 4.90 -4.07
C ILE A 198 13.15 6.37 -3.62
N PRO A 199 12.19 7.20 -4.04
CA PRO A 199 12.21 8.65 -3.79
C PRO A 199 11.74 8.97 -2.35
N MET A 200 12.50 8.51 -1.35
CA MET A 200 12.23 8.76 0.06
C MET A 200 12.33 10.26 0.37
N GLY A 201 11.27 10.79 0.96
CA GLY A 201 11.14 12.19 1.37
C GLY A 201 11.23 12.39 2.88
N THR A 202 10.21 13.05 3.44
CA THR A 202 10.12 13.37 4.87
C THR A 202 9.91 12.12 5.71
N THR A 203 10.52 12.10 6.89
CA THR A 203 10.26 11.11 7.94
C THR A 203 9.73 11.83 9.18
N ILE A 204 8.72 11.25 9.81
CA ILE A 204 8.00 11.85 10.94
C ILE A 204 7.93 10.80 12.07
N SER A 205 8.14 11.24 13.33
CA SER A 205 7.71 10.49 14.51
C SER A 205 6.21 10.70 14.67
N GLU A 206 5.44 9.62 14.63
CA GLU A 206 3.99 9.64 14.62
C GLU A 206 3.39 9.72 16.03
N PHE A 207 2.05 9.64 16.14
CA PHE A 207 1.31 9.85 17.39
C PHE A 207 1.73 8.88 18.49
N SER A 208 2.04 7.64 18.14
CA SER A 208 2.37 6.60 19.11
C SER A 208 3.86 6.31 19.14
N ARG A 209 4.34 5.93 20.30
CA ARG A 209 5.73 5.49 20.50
C ARG A 209 6.11 4.38 19.53
N GLY A 210 7.31 4.51 18.97
CA GLY A 210 7.83 3.56 17.98
C GLY A 210 7.11 3.59 16.63
N GLN A 211 6.15 4.50 16.45
CA GLN A 211 5.46 4.72 15.18
C GLN A 211 6.13 5.84 14.39
N PHE A 212 6.36 5.56 13.12
CA PHE A 212 6.98 6.49 12.18
C PHE A 212 6.20 6.51 10.87
N GLU A 213 6.28 7.62 10.17
CA GLU A 213 5.79 7.78 8.80
C GLU A 213 6.97 8.14 7.88
N THR A 214 6.96 7.57 6.71
CA THR A 214 7.88 7.97 5.63
C THR A 214 7.08 8.29 4.38
N ASN A 215 7.28 9.50 3.87
CA ASN A 215 6.62 10.00 2.67
C ASN A 215 7.52 9.74 1.46
N LEU A 216 6.92 9.25 0.39
CA LEU A 216 7.57 9.18 -0.92
C LEU A 216 7.29 10.47 -1.70
N HIS A 217 8.29 10.99 -2.41
CA HIS A 217 8.06 12.08 -3.35
C HIS A 217 7.14 11.62 -4.49
N HIS A 218 6.34 12.55 -5.00
CA HIS A 218 5.40 12.29 -6.08
C HIS A 218 6.11 11.90 -7.38
N VAL A 219 5.46 11.03 -8.14
CA VAL A 219 5.86 10.61 -9.48
C VAL A 219 4.67 10.68 -10.44
N ASP A 220 4.93 10.93 -11.72
CA ASP A 220 3.91 11.02 -12.77
C ASP A 220 3.55 9.63 -13.36
N ASP A 221 3.81 8.56 -12.61
CA ASP A 221 3.52 7.16 -12.97
C ASP A 221 2.97 6.42 -11.75
N PRO A 222 1.66 6.12 -11.71
CA PRO A 222 1.05 5.39 -10.60
C PRO A 222 1.59 3.95 -10.40
N LEU A 223 2.03 3.26 -11.47
CA LEU A 223 2.66 1.95 -11.33
C LEU A 223 3.98 2.07 -10.58
N LEU A 224 4.81 3.03 -10.95
CA LEU A 224 6.08 3.29 -10.29
C LEU A 224 5.88 3.73 -8.83
N ALA A 225 4.85 4.53 -8.54
CA ALA A 225 4.51 4.91 -7.16
C ALA A 225 4.16 3.69 -6.30
N ALA A 226 3.40 2.73 -6.84
CA ALA A 226 3.06 1.49 -6.14
C ALA A 226 4.28 0.56 -6.00
N ASP A 227 5.13 0.45 -7.04
CA ASP A 227 6.41 -0.27 -6.98
C ASP A 227 7.29 0.29 -5.85
N HIS A 228 7.42 1.62 -5.76
CA HIS A 228 8.19 2.30 -4.69
C HIS A 228 7.62 2.03 -3.29
N ALA A 229 6.29 1.99 -3.13
CA ALA A 229 5.67 1.68 -1.84
C ALA A 229 5.98 0.25 -1.38
N ILE A 230 5.95 -0.73 -2.29
CA ILE A 230 6.34 -2.12 -2.01
C ILE A 230 7.82 -2.21 -1.63
N LEU A 231 8.69 -1.55 -2.40
CA LEU A 231 10.14 -1.56 -2.16
C LEU A 231 10.51 -0.82 -0.87
N LEU A 232 9.83 0.28 -0.54
CA LEU A 232 10.02 0.98 0.74
C LEU A 232 9.71 0.08 1.94
N ARG A 233 8.58 -0.67 1.90
CA ARG A 233 8.25 -1.63 2.96
C ARG A 233 9.35 -2.67 3.15
N ARG A 234 9.93 -3.15 2.04
CA ARG A 234 11.07 -4.07 2.09
C ARG A 234 12.30 -3.41 2.70
N ALA A 235 12.67 -2.23 2.20
CA ALA A 235 13.83 -1.49 2.68
C ALA A 235 13.75 -1.19 4.19
N VAL A 236 12.59 -0.74 4.68
CA VAL A 236 12.35 -0.49 6.11
C VAL A 236 12.56 -1.75 6.93
N ARG A 237 11.95 -2.88 6.54
CA ARG A 237 12.07 -4.14 7.28
C ARG A 237 13.50 -4.68 7.31
N GLU A 238 14.18 -4.65 6.18
CA GLU A 238 15.55 -5.19 6.09
C GLU A 238 16.56 -4.26 6.81
N THR A 239 16.40 -2.95 6.68
CA THR A 239 17.22 -2.00 7.44
C THR A 239 17.00 -2.15 8.95
N ALA A 240 15.75 -2.34 9.42
CA ALA A 240 15.48 -2.54 10.84
C ALA A 240 16.23 -3.75 11.43
N LYS A 241 16.30 -4.86 10.67
CA LYS A 241 17.05 -6.06 11.08
C LYS A 241 18.55 -5.78 11.32
N SER A 242 19.16 -4.87 10.55
CA SER A 242 20.57 -4.49 10.74
C SER A 242 20.82 -3.71 12.03
N PHE A 243 19.77 -3.30 12.71
CA PHE A 243 19.81 -2.60 14.02
C PHE A 243 19.15 -3.42 15.14
N ASP A 244 19.06 -4.74 15.00
CA ASP A 244 18.39 -5.62 15.97
C ASP A 244 16.95 -5.22 16.28
N MET A 245 16.24 -4.65 15.31
CA MET A 245 14.84 -4.26 15.39
C MET A 245 13.99 -5.01 14.35
N GLY A 246 12.70 -5.13 14.64
CA GLY A 246 11.70 -5.46 13.64
C GLY A 246 10.98 -4.21 13.13
N ALA A 247 10.35 -4.30 11.97
CA ALA A 247 9.42 -3.29 11.48
C ALA A 247 8.13 -3.94 11.00
N THR A 248 6.97 -3.35 11.34
CA THR A 248 5.67 -3.86 10.93
C THR A 248 4.82 -2.78 10.28
N PHE A 249 4.14 -3.16 9.21
CA PHE A 249 3.10 -2.39 8.52
C PHE A 249 1.70 -2.92 8.85
N MET A 250 1.52 -3.69 9.93
CA MET A 250 0.19 -4.06 10.40
C MET A 250 -0.64 -2.81 10.65
N ALA A 251 -1.90 -2.84 10.23
CA ALA A 251 -2.79 -1.69 10.41
C ALA A 251 -3.04 -1.35 11.89
N LYS A 252 -3.03 -2.34 12.79
CA LYS A 252 -3.19 -2.15 14.24
C LYS A 252 -2.34 -3.18 15.00
N PRO A 253 -1.03 -2.97 15.17
CA PRO A 253 -0.18 -3.94 15.86
C PRO A 253 -0.42 -3.97 17.37
N PHE A 254 -0.81 -2.85 17.98
CA PHE A 254 -0.99 -2.69 19.43
C PHE A 254 -2.33 -2.05 19.75
N MET A 255 -3.03 -2.54 20.77
CA MET A 255 -4.40 -2.10 21.09
C MET A 255 -4.47 -0.64 21.53
N GLU A 256 -3.54 -0.21 22.40
CA GLU A 256 -3.57 1.10 23.06
C GLU A 256 -2.87 2.23 22.25
N THR A 257 -2.39 1.91 21.04
CA THR A 257 -1.66 2.85 20.19
C THR A 257 -2.47 3.22 18.94
N ALA A 258 -2.03 4.20 18.16
CA ALA A 258 -2.62 4.52 16.88
C ALA A 258 -2.43 3.38 15.87
N GLY A 259 -3.31 3.28 14.90
CA GLY A 259 -3.15 2.39 13.75
C GLY A 259 -2.21 2.99 12.71
N SER A 260 -1.70 2.15 11.81
CA SER A 260 -0.86 2.58 10.69
C SER A 260 -1.66 2.66 9.40
N GLY A 261 -1.63 3.85 8.77
CA GLY A 261 -2.29 4.14 7.50
C GLY A 261 -1.34 4.12 6.30
N MET A 262 -1.95 4.03 5.13
CA MET A 262 -1.33 4.34 3.86
C MET A 262 -2.15 5.43 3.18
N HIS A 263 -1.59 6.62 3.05
CA HIS A 263 -2.28 7.73 2.41
C HIS A 263 -1.81 7.88 0.96
N ILE A 264 -2.76 8.10 0.06
CA ILE A 264 -2.50 8.29 -1.37
C ILE A 264 -2.85 9.72 -1.74
N HIS A 265 -1.85 10.47 -2.18
CA HIS A 265 -2.02 11.82 -2.71
C HIS A 265 -2.08 11.78 -4.22
N ILE A 266 -3.08 12.41 -4.82
CA ILE A 266 -3.30 12.41 -6.26
C ILE A 266 -3.56 13.84 -6.74
N SER A 267 -2.85 14.25 -7.77
CA SER A 267 -3.20 15.36 -8.65
C SER A 267 -3.30 14.86 -10.09
N LEU A 268 -4.01 15.59 -10.93
CA LEU A 268 -4.21 15.23 -12.32
C LEU A 268 -3.71 16.32 -13.26
N LYS A 269 -3.20 15.88 -14.40
CA LYS A 269 -2.84 16.72 -15.55
C LYS A 269 -3.57 16.20 -16.79
N ASN A 270 -3.87 17.10 -17.72
CA ASN A 270 -4.30 16.73 -19.06
C ASN A 270 -3.09 16.35 -19.95
N GLU A 271 -3.33 15.99 -21.21
CA GLU A 271 -2.30 15.65 -22.17
C GLU A 271 -1.28 16.79 -22.41
N THR A 272 -1.73 18.05 -22.34
CA THR A 272 -0.87 19.23 -22.52
C THR A 272 -0.05 19.56 -21.25
N GLY A 273 -0.30 18.86 -20.14
CA GLY A 273 0.40 19.06 -18.87
C GLY A 273 -0.27 20.09 -17.96
N ASP A 274 -1.44 20.60 -18.33
CA ASP A 274 -2.19 21.56 -17.51
C ASP A 274 -2.82 20.84 -16.32
N LEU A 275 -2.86 21.53 -15.18
CA LEU A 275 -3.45 21.01 -13.95
C LEU A 275 -4.97 20.90 -14.10
N MET A 276 -5.51 19.75 -13.71
CA MET A 276 -6.96 19.50 -13.70
C MET A 276 -7.60 19.86 -12.34
N PHE A 277 -6.82 19.86 -11.27
CA PHE A 277 -7.26 20.22 -9.94
C PHE A 277 -6.77 21.63 -9.59
N GLU A 278 -7.72 22.54 -9.35
CA GLU A 278 -7.43 23.95 -9.13
C GLU A 278 -8.35 24.54 -8.06
N LEU A 279 -7.91 25.62 -7.45
CA LEU A 279 -8.78 26.47 -6.64
C LEU A 279 -9.74 27.25 -7.55
N ASP A 280 -11.00 27.36 -7.14
CA ASP A 280 -12.00 28.22 -7.80
C ASP A 280 -12.85 28.93 -6.76
N THR A 281 -12.55 30.19 -6.52
CA THR A 281 -13.26 31.02 -5.53
C THR A 281 -14.70 31.34 -5.93
N ASN A 282 -15.13 31.03 -7.16
CA ASN A 282 -16.53 31.20 -7.59
C ASN A 282 -17.38 29.99 -7.22
N GLN A 283 -16.76 28.87 -6.85
CA GLN A 283 -17.44 27.68 -6.34
C GLN A 283 -17.58 27.77 -4.81
N GLY A 284 -18.71 27.26 -4.28
CA GLY A 284 -18.99 27.28 -2.85
C GLY A 284 -17.99 26.45 -2.01
N SER A 285 -17.33 25.47 -2.61
CA SER A 285 -16.27 24.66 -2.00
C SER A 285 -14.89 25.32 -2.03
N GLY A 286 -14.68 26.31 -2.89
CA GLY A 286 -13.36 26.90 -3.17
C GLY A 286 -12.50 26.10 -4.16
N PHE A 287 -13.02 25.01 -4.74
CA PHE A 287 -12.33 24.14 -5.70
C PHE A 287 -13.09 24.06 -7.02
N ASN A 288 -12.40 23.77 -8.12
CA ASN A 288 -13.04 23.60 -9.42
C ASN A 288 -13.88 22.32 -9.49
N GLN A 289 -14.72 22.20 -10.51
CA GLN A 289 -15.63 21.08 -10.71
C GLN A 289 -14.88 19.73 -10.86
N ASN A 290 -13.65 19.71 -11.38
CA ASN A 290 -12.89 18.49 -11.51
C ASN A 290 -12.53 17.92 -10.12
N VAL A 291 -12.14 18.76 -9.17
CA VAL A 291 -11.93 18.33 -7.77
C VAL A 291 -13.23 17.81 -7.18
N GLU A 292 -14.33 18.53 -7.33
CA GLU A 292 -15.63 18.12 -6.80
C GLU A 292 -16.10 16.79 -7.38
N HIS A 293 -16.01 16.59 -8.70
CA HIS A 293 -16.38 15.33 -9.34
C HIS A 293 -15.46 14.17 -8.91
N ALA A 294 -14.15 14.40 -8.85
CA ALA A 294 -13.20 13.38 -8.39
C ALA A 294 -13.51 12.93 -6.95
N VAL A 295 -13.79 13.89 -6.06
CA VAL A 295 -14.23 13.61 -4.68
C VAL A 295 -15.56 12.88 -4.65
N GLY A 296 -16.52 13.28 -5.49
CA GLY A 296 -17.81 12.61 -5.62
C GLY A 296 -17.69 11.14 -5.97
N GLY A 297 -16.84 10.81 -6.94
CA GLY A 297 -16.57 9.44 -7.34
C GLY A 297 -15.84 8.64 -6.25
N LEU A 298 -14.86 9.24 -5.58
CA LEU A 298 -14.19 8.61 -4.43
C LEU A 298 -15.17 8.29 -3.29
N ALA A 299 -16.04 9.23 -2.95
CA ALA A 299 -17.04 9.01 -1.90
C ALA A 299 -18.03 7.90 -2.29
N GLN A 300 -18.45 7.86 -3.56
CA GLN A 300 -19.37 6.85 -4.10
C GLN A 300 -18.79 5.44 -4.07
N THR A 301 -17.49 5.29 -4.34
CA THR A 301 -16.82 3.98 -4.43
C THR A 301 -16.17 3.53 -3.13
N MET A 302 -16.16 4.37 -2.08
CA MET A 302 -15.40 4.08 -0.87
C MET A 302 -15.93 2.87 -0.13
N GLU A 303 -17.25 2.71 -0.05
CA GLU A 303 -17.87 1.55 0.60
C GLU A 303 -17.46 0.24 -0.08
N GLU A 304 -17.55 0.17 -1.41
CA GLU A 304 -17.08 -1.00 -2.20
C GLU A 304 -15.57 -1.23 -2.01
N GLY A 305 -14.78 -0.17 -1.84
CA GLY A 305 -13.32 -0.23 -1.72
C GLY A 305 -12.82 -0.73 -0.36
N MET A 306 -13.65 -0.72 0.69
CA MET A 306 -13.20 -1.01 2.05
C MET A 306 -12.57 -2.39 2.22
N ALA A 307 -13.02 -3.41 1.47
CA ALA A 307 -12.41 -4.74 1.50
C ALA A 307 -10.96 -4.75 0.96
N ILE A 308 -10.61 -3.80 0.10
CA ILE A 308 -9.27 -3.62 -0.46
C ILE A 308 -8.43 -2.70 0.44
N PHE A 309 -9.02 -1.63 0.97
CA PHE A 309 -8.36 -0.70 1.89
C PHE A 309 -8.04 -1.32 3.25
N CYS A 310 -8.84 -2.32 3.65
CA CYS A 310 -8.75 -3.04 4.91
C CYS A 310 -8.82 -4.56 4.66
N PRO A 311 -7.75 -5.20 4.13
CA PRO A 311 -7.84 -6.52 3.52
C PRO A 311 -7.93 -7.69 4.50
N ASN A 312 -7.74 -7.50 5.81
CA ASN A 312 -7.65 -8.59 6.79
C ASN A 312 -8.26 -8.23 8.15
N ALA A 313 -8.41 -9.22 9.03
CA ALA A 313 -9.01 -9.04 10.36
C ALA A 313 -8.33 -7.94 11.21
N ASN A 314 -7.03 -7.75 11.08
CA ASN A 314 -6.30 -6.74 11.84
C ASN A 314 -6.63 -5.32 11.36
N SER A 315 -6.86 -5.12 10.08
CA SER A 315 -7.14 -3.80 9.49
C SER A 315 -8.33 -3.12 10.16
N TYR A 316 -9.38 -3.87 10.50
CA TYR A 316 -10.61 -3.34 11.14
C TYR A 316 -10.42 -2.93 12.59
N ARG A 317 -9.33 -3.35 13.24
CA ARG A 317 -9.00 -2.91 14.60
C ARG A 317 -8.50 -1.45 14.66
N ARG A 318 -8.24 -0.82 13.51
CA ARG A 318 -7.93 0.63 13.41
C ARG A 318 -9.12 1.52 13.75
N PHE A 319 -10.34 1.07 13.47
CA PHE A 319 -11.57 1.86 13.62
C PHE A 319 -12.00 1.96 15.07
N GLN A 320 -11.21 2.66 15.86
CA GLN A 320 -11.47 2.94 17.25
C GLN A 320 -11.54 4.47 17.46
N PRO A 321 -12.42 4.97 18.36
CA PRO A 321 -12.50 6.38 18.66
C PRO A 321 -11.15 6.96 19.11
N GLY A 322 -10.80 8.13 18.59
CA GLY A 322 -9.59 8.86 19.01
C GLY A 322 -8.29 8.53 18.24
N PHE A 323 -8.34 7.62 17.24
CA PHE A 323 -7.14 7.21 16.50
C PHE A 323 -7.11 7.61 15.02
N PHE A 324 -7.81 8.68 14.65
CA PHE A 324 -7.78 9.31 13.30
C PHE A 324 -8.05 8.37 12.11
N ALA A 325 -8.64 7.19 12.35
CA ALA A 325 -9.09 6.30 11.28
C ALA A 325 -10.50 6.72 10.84
N PRO A 326 -10.70 7.17 9.59
CA PRO A 326 -11.99 7.69 9.14
C PRO A 326 -13.01 6.56 8.95
N ILE A 327 -14.26 6.83 9.34
CA ILE A 327 -15.39 5.87 9.32
C ILE A 327 -16.56 6.35 8.46
N THR A 328 -16.37 7.44 7.72
CA THR A 328 -17.37 8.05 6.84
C THR A 328 -16.69 8.48 5.53
N PRO A 329 -17.37 8.49 4.37
CA PRO A 329 -16.81 8.94 3.11
C PRO A 329 -16.79 10.47 2.97
N ASN A 330 -16.57 11.17 4.06
CA ASN A 330 -16.58 12.63 4.13
C ASN A 330 -15.32 13.24 3.54
N TRP A 331 -15.44 14.49 3.09
CA TRP A 331 -14.36 15.25 2.50
C TRP A 331 -14.31 16.69 2.95
N GLY A 332 -13.16 17.33 2.81
CA GLY A 332 -13.00 18.76 3.07
C GLY A 332 -11.55 19.23 3.09
N PRO A 333 -11.34 20.54 3.18
CA PRO A 333 -10.00 21.12 3.27
C PRO A 333 -9.38 20.86 4.63
N ASN A 334 -8.11 20.49 4.63
CA ASN A 334 -7.21 20.44 5.78
C ASN A 334 -7.68 19.70 7.06
N HIS A 335 -8.67 18.84 6.97
CA HIS A 335 -9.26 18.15 8.13
C HIS A 335 -8.79 16.69 8.21
N ARG A 336 -7.95 16.33 9.20
CA ARG A 336 -7.27 15.03 9.30
C ARG A 336 -8.17 13.84 9.67
N ASN A 337 -9.40 14.08 10.14
CA ASN A 337 -10.36 13.01 10.46
C ASN A 337 -11.23 12.59 9.25
N LEU A 338 -11.01 13.17 8.07
CA LEU A 338 -11.78 12.86 6.87
C LEU A 338 -11.13 11.74 6.07
N SER A 339 -11.95 10.94 5.38
CA SER A 339 -11.48 9.92 4.43
C SER A 339 -10.85 10.53 3.18
N ILE A 340 -11.37 11.69 2.77
CA ILE A 340 -10.91 12.43 1.60
C ILE A 340 -10.54 13.85 2.07
N ARG A 341 -9.26 14.10 2.16
CA ARG A 341 -8.73 15.39 2.59
C ARG A 341 -8.14 16.14 1.39
N ILE A 342 -8.36 17.46 1.34
CA ILE A 342 -7.63 18.33 0.42
C ILE A 342 -6.64 19.14 1.27
N PRO A 343 -5.35 18.79 1.25
CA PRO A 343 -4.35 19.52 2.04
C PRO A 343 -4.24 20.97 1.61
N LEU A 344 -4.04 21.87 2.56
CA LEU A 344 -3.63 23.25 2.25
C LEU A 344 -2.29 23.22 1.50
N SER A 345 -2.24 23.92 0.38
CA SER A 345 -1.08 23.99 -0.49
C SER A 345 -1.09 25.25 -1.35
N ASP A 346 0.03 25.48 -2.03
CA ASP A 346 0.07 26.47 -3.13
C ASP A 346 -1.03 26.15 -4.17
N PRO A 347 -1.67 27.15 -4.79
CA PRO A 347 -2.69 26.93 -5.83
C PRO A 347 -2.27 26.01 -6.98
N LYS A 348 -0.97 25.89 -7.23
CA LYS A 348 -0.41 24.97 -8.24
C LYS A 348 -0.24 23.53 -7.75
N ASN A 349 -0.54 23.25 -6.48
CA ASN A 349 -0.33 21.95 -5.84
C ASN A 349 -1.62 21.39 -5.25
N VAL A 350 -2.79 21.74 -5.80
CA VAL A 350 -4.05 21.16 -5.36
C VAL A 350 -4.05 19.67 -5.62
N ARG A 351 -4.29 18.91 -4.57
CA ARG A 351 -4.32 17.45 -4.62
C ARG A 351 -5.34 16.87 -3.65
N ILE A 352 -5.81 15.70 -3.96
CA ILE A 352 -6.69 14.91 -3.10
C ILE A 352 -5.84 13.90 -2.34
N GLU A 353 -6.08 13.77 -1.03
CA GLU A 353 -5.48 12.77 -0.16
C GLU A 353 -6.55 11.77 0.27
N HIS A 354 -6.40 10.51 -0.14
CA HIS A 354 -7.23 9.40 0.29
C HIS A 354 -6.60 8.73 1.51
N ARG A 355 -7.37 8.57 2.62
CA ARG A 355 -6.86 8.21 3.94
C ARG A 355 -7.44 6.91 4.54
N ALA A 356 -8.36 6.24 3.84
CA ALA A 356 -9.04 5.06 4.41
C ALA A 356 -8.17 3.80 4.49
N ALA A 357 -7.16 3.67 3.64
CA ALA A 357 -6.36 2.44 3.55
C ALA A 357 -5.41 2.25 4.74
N GLY A 358 -5.28 1.00 5.19
CA GLY A 358 -4.25 0.58 6.14
C GLY A 358 -2.88 0.43 5.49
N ALA A 359 -1.83 0.59 6.28
CA ALA A 359 -0.46 0.37 5.82
C ALA A 359 -0.18 -1.09 5.41
N ASP A 360 -1.06 -2.03 5.75
CA ASP A 360 -1.03 -3.44 5.40
C ASP A 360 -1.67 -3.76 4.04
N ALA A 361 -2.45 -2.82 3.47
CA ALA A 361 -3.14 -3.03 2.20
C ALA A 361 -2.17 -3.08 1.01
N ASN A 362 -2.56 -3.77 -0.07
CA ASN A 362 -1.76 -3.85 -1.30
C ASN A 362 -1.75 -2.50 -2.04
N PRO A 363 -0.60 -1.82 -2.22
CA PRO A 363 -0.54 -0.50 -2.84
C PRO A 363 -1.10 -0.45 -4.26
N TYR A 364 -0.93 -1.49 -5.05
CA TYR A 364 -1.47 -1.53 -6.42
C TYR A 364 -3.00 -1.53 -6.41
N LEU A 365 -3.61 -2.34 -5.56
CA LEU A 365 -5.06 -2.45 -5.48
C LEU A 365 -5.68 -1.19 -4.86
N VAL A 366 -5.06 -0.64 -3.81
CA VAL A 366 -5.50 0.63 -3.21
C VAL A 366 -5.48 1.73 -4.25
N MET A 367 -4.36 1.87 -4.98
CA MET A 367 -4.22 2.89 -6.01
C MET A 367 -5.19 2.66 -7.18
N ALA A 368 -5.41 1.41 -7.58
CA ALA A 368 -6.41 1.06 -8.61
C ALA A 368 -7.81 1.50 -8.19
N CYS A 369 -8.23 1.24 -6.94
CA CYS A 369 -9.55 1.66 -6.43
C CYS A 369 -9.67 3.17 -6.30
N VAL A 370 -8.62 3.85 -5.82
CA VAL A 370 -8.62 5.32 -5.68
C VAL A 370 -8.70 5.98 -7.06
N LEU A 371 -7.88 5.55 -8.01
CA LEU A 371 -7.95 6.07 -9.38
C LEU A 371 -9.29 5.71 -10.05
N ALA A 372 -9.81 4.50 -9.86
CA ALA A 372 -11.13 4.12 -10.37
C ALA A 372 -12.24 5.06 -9.85
N GLY A 373 -12.24 5.39 -8.56
CA GLY A 373 -13.18 6.33 -7.98
C GLY A 373 -13.05 7.72 -8.59
N ILE A 374 -11.84 8.24 -8.74
CA ILE A 374 -11.59 9.54 -9.38
C ILE A 374 -12.09 9.54 -10.83
N HIS A 375 -11.73 8.53 -11.61
CA HIS A 375 -12.16 8.42 -13.01
C HIS A 375 -13.68 8.32 -13.14
N GLN A 376 -14.32 7.47 -12.32
CA GLN A 376 -15.79 7.36 -12.24
C GLN A 376 -16.44 8.71 -11.98
N GLY A 377 -15.89 9.46 -11.02
CA GLY A 377 -16.39 10.78 -10.66
C GLY A 377 -16.30 11.79 -11.81
N LEU A 378 -15.15 11.85 -12.48
CA LEU A 378 -14.91 12.78 -13.59
C LEU A 378 -15.79 12.47 -14.81
N VAL A 379 -15.82 11.21 -15.25
CA VAL A 379 -16.55 10.79 -16.47
C VAL A 379 -18.07 10.95 -16.26
N ASN A 380 -18.57 10.56 -15.08
CA ASN A 380 -20.00 10.61 -14.79
C ASN A 380 -20.45 11.90 -14.09
N LYS A 381 -19.54 12.85 -13.86
CA LYS A 381 -19.81 14.14 -13.20
C LYS A 381 -20.53 13.96 -11.86
N VAL A 382 -20.01 13.07 -11.02
CA VAL A 382 -20.60 12.72 -9.73
C VAL A 382 -20.43 13.87 -8.76
N ASN A 383 -21.53 14.36 -8.18
CA ASN A 383 -21.46 15.41 -7.18
C ASN A 383 -20.96 14.85 -5.85
N PRO A 384 -20.08 15.58 -5.14
CA PRO A 384 -19.60 15.14 -3.83
C PRO A 384 -20.70 15.26 -2.76
N PRO A 385 -20.57 14.55 -1.62
CA PRO A 385 -21.37 14.82 -0.43
C PRO A 385 -21.07 16.24 0.10
N LYS A 386 -21.84 16.70 1.09
CA LYS A 386 -21.60 18.00 1.72
C LYS A 386 -20.14 18.07 2.22
N MET A 387 -19.45 19.14 1.84
CA MET A 387 -18.10 19.43 2.34
C MET A 387 -18.14 19.73 3.84
N ILE A 388 -17.18 19.16 4.56
CA ILE A 388 -16.93 19.45 5.98
C ILE A 388 -15.89 20.56 6.07
N SER A 389 -16.25 21.64 6.75
CA SER A 389 -15.34 22.78 6.94
C SER A 389 -14.30 22.48 8.02
N GLU A 390 -13.19 23.22 7.99
CA GLU A 390 -12.18 23.14 9.04
C GLU A 390 -12.79 23.49 10.40
N GLY A 391 -12.58 22.62 11.41
CA GLY A 391 -13.15 22.79 12.75
C GLY A 391 -14.61 22.35 12.90
N GLU A 392 -15.29 21.95 11.83
CA GLU A 392 -16.63 21.36 11.91
C GLU A 392 -16.54 19.96 12.54
N VAL A 393 -17.44 19.67 13.48
CA VAL A 393 -17.50 18.34 14.12
C VAL A 393 -18.17 17.37 13.16
N ILE A 394 -17.50 16.24 12.92
CA ILE A 394 -18.05 15.15 12.10
C ILE A 394 -19.09 14.42 12.93
N ASP A 395 -20.27 14.17 12.37
CA ASP A 395 -21.25 13.28 12.97
C ASP A 395 -20.61 11.90 13.15
N PRO A 396 -20.62 11.33 14.35
CA PRO A 396 -20.02 10.02 14.62
C PRO A 396 -20.79 8.84 14.02
N GLU A 397 -21.85 9.07 13.24
CA GLU A 397 -22.57 8.00 12.57
C GLU A 397 -21.63 7.27 11.61
N ILE A 398 -21.40 5.97 11.91
CA ILE A 398 -20.54 5.10 11.09
C ILE A 398 -21.30 4.73 9.83
N THR A 399 -20.82 5.18 8.68
CA THR A 399 -21.43 4.88 7.38
C THR A 399 -20.61 3.92 6.53
N LEU A 400 -19.28 3.80 6.78
CA LEU A 400 -18.45 2.79 6.10
C LEU A 400 -18.51 1.44 6.81
N PRO A 401 -18.36 0.32 6.09
CA PRO A 401 -18.32 -1.01 6.70
C PRO A 401 -17.00 -1.21 7.45
N VAL A 402 -17.06 -1.07 8.78
CA VAL A 402 -15.92 -1.20 9.70
C VAL A 402 -15.77 -2.61 10.30
N LYS A 403 -16.31 -3.61 9.62
CA LYS A 403 -16.17 -5.04 9.94
C LYS A 403 -15.82 -5.80 8.68
N TRP A 404 -14.98 -6.82 8.81
CA TRP A 404 -14.45 -7.56 7.66
C TRP A 404 -15.54 -8.21 6.81
N ASP A 405 -16.48 -8.93 7.44
CA ASP A 405 -17.64 -9.53 6.77
C ASP A 405 -18.47 -8.48 6.01
N LYS A 406 -18.73 -7.32 6.63
CA LYS A 406 -19.53 -6.24 6.01
C LYS A 406 -18.83 -5.57 4.84
N SER A 407 -17.51 -5.42 4.92
CA SER A 407 -16.74 -4.89 3.80
C SER A 407 -16.71 -5.87 2.62
N LEU A 408 -16.65 -7.17 2.88
CA LEU A 408 -16.75 -8.19 1.83
C LEU A 408 -18.15 -8.21 1.19
N ASP A 409 -19.22 -8.06 2.01
CA ASP A 409 -20.59 -7.94 1.49
C ASP A 409 -20.75 -6.68 0.60
N ALA A 410 -20.18 -5.55 1.01
CA ALA A 410 -20.20 -4.31 0.24
C ALA A 410 -19.42 -4.44 -1.08
N PHE A 411 -18.25 -5.06 -1.07
CA PHE A 411 -17.47 -5.35 -2.28
C PHE A 411 -18.19 -6.29 -3.23
N GLU A 412 -18.85 -7.35 -2.72
CA GLU A 412 -19.61 -8.30 -3.50
C GLU A 412 -20.81 -7.66 -4.22
N SER A 413 -21.56 -6.83 -3.49
CA SER A 413 -22.72 -6.11 -4.02
C SER A 413 -22.36 -4.90 -4.87
N GLY A 414 -21.14 -4.40 -4.76
CA GLY A 414 -20.63 -3.26 -5.52
C GLY A 414 -20.53 -3.57 -7.01
N SER A 415 -20.77 -2.57 -7.83
CA SER A 415 -20.76 -2.71 -9.28
C SER A 415 -19.74 -1.82 -9.99
N ILE A 416 -19.33 -0.73 -9.34
CA ILE A 416 -18.46 0.26 -9.96
C ILE A 416 -17.03 -0.28 -10.01
N LEU A 417 -16.45 -0.66 -8.86
CA LEU A 417 -15.08 -1.16 -8.83
C LEU A 417 -14.89 -2.43 -9.65
N LYS A 418 -15.88 -3.32 -9.73
CA LYS A 418 -15.85 -4.50 -10.59
C LYS A 418 -15.60 -4.17 -12.07
N GLN A 419 -16.09 -3.02 -12.57
CA GLN A 419 -15.87 -2.59 -13.96
C GLN A 419 -14.43 -2.14 -14.21
N TYR A 420 -13.70 -1.76 -13.17
CA TYR A 420 -12.31 -1.34 -13.25
C TYR A 420 -11.33 -2.47 -12.98
N LEU A 421 -11.62 -3.28 -11.97
CA LEU A 421 -10.75 -4.39 -11.55
C LEU A 421 -10.93 -5.64 -12.42
N GLY A 422 -12.07 -5.76 -13.11
CA GLY A 422 -12.49 -6.97 -13.81
C GLY A 422 -13.31 -7.90 -12.92
N SER A 423 -14.38 -8.51 -13.49
CA SER A 423 -15.27 -9.42 -12.76
C SER A 423 -14.53 -10.63 -12.20
N ASP A 424 -13.70 -11.27 -13.03
CA ASP A 424 -13.00 -12.50 -12.68
C ASP A 424 -12.00 -12.26 -11.53
N TYR A 425 -11.23 -11.17 -11.61
CA TYR A 425 -10.33 -10.78 -10.52
C TYR A 425 -11.09 -10.43 -9.24
N SER A 426 -12.19 -9.69 -9.35
CA SER A 426 -13.02 -9.32 -8.19
C SER A 426 -13.59 -10.55 -7.49
N ASP A 427 -14.03 -11.54 -8.24
CA ASP A 427 -14.56 -12.80 -7.70
C ASP A 427 -13.45 -13.64 -7.05
N LEU A 428 -12.25 -13.69 -7.65
CA LEU A 428 -11.07 -14.34 -7.04
C LEU A 428 -10.65 -13.65 -5.75
N PHE A 429 -10.59 -12.31 -5.74
CA PHE A 429 -10.27 -11.53 -4.54
C PHE A 429 -11.28 -11.81 -3.42
N LEU A 430 -12.57 -11.74 -3.73
CA LEU A 430 -13.64 -11.98 -2.75
C LEU A 430 -13.55 -13.39 -2.14
N ARG A 431 -13.40 -14.42 -2.97
CA ARG A 431 -13.24 -15.81 -2.51
C ARG A 431 -12.03 -15.98 -1.62
N SER A 432 -10.89 -15.38 -2.03
CA SER A 432 -9.66 -15.38 -1.24
C SER A 432 -9.90 -14.80 0.16
N ARG A 433 -10.50 -13.60 0.22
CA ARG A 433 -10.73 -12.91 1.51
C ARG A 433 -11.75 -13.64 2.39
N ARG A 434 -12.81 -14.21 1.83
CA ARG A 434 -13.77 -15.00 2.58
C ARG A 434 -13.13 -16.28 3.15
N CYS A 435 -12.37 -17.01 2.36
CA CYS A 435 -11.64 -18.20 2.80
C CYS A 435 -10.65 -17.88 3.93
N GLU A 436 -9.89 -16.79 3.79
CA GLU A 436 -8.97 -16.35 4.85
C GLU A 436 -9.73 -15.94 6.13
N MET A 437 -10.86 -15.24 6.00
CA MET A 437 -11.71 -14.87 7.13
C MET A 437 -12.24 -16.10 7.86
N ASP A 438 -12.72 -17.10 7.14
CA ASP A 438 -13.24 -18.35 7.73
C ASP A 438 -12.12 -19.11 8.47
N ARG A 439 -10.94 -19.23 7.87
CA ARG A 439 -9.76 -19.83 8.51
C ARG A 439 -9.34 -19.06 9.76
N PHE A 440 -9.31 -17.73 9.70
CA PHE A 440 -8.96 -16.89 10.84
C PHE A 440 -9.97 -17.04 11.99
N ASN A 441 -11.28 -17.02 11.68
CA ASN A 441 -12.35 -17.14 12.66
C ASN A 441 -12.46 -18.55 13.27
N ALA A 442 -11.98 -19.58 12.56
CA ALA A 442 -11.93 -20.94 13.08
C ALA A 442 -10.82 -21.18 14.11
N GLN A 443 -9.88 -20.22 14.27
CA GLN A 443 -8.78 -20.38 15.23
C GLN A 443 -9.26 -20.10 16.66
N ILE A 444 -8.94 -21.01 17.57
CA ILE A 444 -9.15 -20.80 19.02
C ILE A 444 -7.96 -20.00 19.55
N SER A 445 -8.24 -18.81 20.05
CA SER A 445 -7.25 -17.88 20.58
C SER A 445 -7.11 -17.99 22.10
N ASN A 446 -6.04 -17.42 22.68
CA ASN A 446 -5.92 -17.33 24.14
C ASN A 446 -7.10 -16.58 24.78
N LYS A 447 -7.75 -15.66 24.06
CA LYS A 447 -8.93 -14.94 24.56
C LYS A 447 -10.14 -15.83 24.76
N ASP A 448 -10.30 -16.87 23.95
CA ASP A 448 -11.37 -17.86 24.14
C ASP A 448 -11.19 -18.57 25.49
N PHE A 449 -9.96 -18.96 25.81
CA PHE A 449 -9.66 -19.57 27.12
C PHE A 449 -9.83 -18.57 28.29
N GLU A 450 -9.32 -17.35 28.15
CA GLU A 450 -9.43 -16.30 29.19
C GLU A 450 -10.89 -15.99 29.53
N TRP A 451 -11.77 -15.93 28.52
CA TRP A 451 -13.15 -15.51 28.70
C TRP A 451 -14.10 -16.67 29.01
N TYR A 452 -13.90 -17.82 28.39
CA TYR A 452 -14.88 -18.87 28.35
C TYR A 452 -14.54 -20.14 29.17
N LEU A 453 -13.22 -20.49 29.24
CA LEU A 453 -12.81 -21.77 29.80
C LEU A 453 -13.34 -22.03 31.25
N ARG A 454 -13.49 -20.95 32.05
CA ARG A 454 -13.97 -21.05 33.43
C ARG A 454 -15.45 -20.68 33.58
N SER A 455 -15.98 -19.90 32.64
CA SER A 455 -17.27 -19.21 32.81
C SER A 455 -18.45 -19.95 32.17
N ILE A 456 -18.20 -20.82 31.17
CA ILE A 456 -19.18 -21.64 30.46
C ILE A 456 -18.81 -23.11 30.45
#